data_e249f88d23b53f95697287acc945b039
#
_entry.id   e249f88d23b53f95697287acc945b039
#
_cell.length_a   1.000
_cell.length_b   1.000
_cell.length_c   1.000
_cell.angle_alpha   90.00
_cell.angle_beta   90.00
_cell.angle_gamma   90.00
#
_symmetry.space_group_name_H-M   'P 1'
#
loop_
_entity.id
_entity.type
_entity.pdbx_description
1 polymer ?
#
loop_
_entity_poly.entity_id
_entity_poly.type
_entity_poly.pdbx_seq_one_letter_code
_entity_poly.pdbx_strand_id
1 'polypeptide(L)'
;MLITKIKAKNFKTYLNLDLDITVEQDKPIILIGGANGGGKTTLFESIYGALYGLQIHNARQFKELLNAGAIGKEDERIMLELHFTGKVLNEEQQYVLTRTYMLNPSGNPVESVKLNMNGAIFLYGTATPVAQRAEQEAQVNKIIKANLPQELSRYFLFDAMEAGNLLKEDQLNRVIRENIENVMGFNKYM
;
A
#
# COMPACT_ATOMS: atom_id res chain seq x y z
N MET A 1 8.94 -3.65 9.57
CA MET A 1 8.45 -3.99 8.22
C MET A 1 9.59 -3.82 7.23
N LEU A 2 9.83 -4.79 6.36
CA LEU A 2 10.76 -4.71 5.24
C LEU A 2 10.01 -5.15 3.98
N ILE A 3 9.93 -4.27 2.98
CA ILE A 3 9.30 -4.61 1.70
C ILE A 3 10.30 -5.42 0.88
N THR A 4 9.86 -6.53 0.29
CA THR A 4 10.71 -7.43 -0.49
C THR A 4 10.32 -7.50 -1.95
N LYS A 5 9.03 -7.25 -2.28
CA LYS A 5 8.55 -7.28 -3.65
C LYS A 5 7.35 -6.37 -3.87
N ILE A 6 7.29 -5.74 -5.02
CA ILE A 6 6.21 -4.85 -5.45
C ILE A 6 5.71 -5.32 -6.81
N LYS A 7 4.39 -5.54 -6.93
CA LYS A 7 3.76 -5.76 -8.22
C LYS A 7 2.63 -4.77 -8.43
N ALA A 8 2.52 -4.26 -9.64
CA ALA A 8 1.40 -3.45 -10.08
C ALA A 8 0.99 -3.87 -11.50
N LYS A 9 -0.29 -4.14 -11.68
CA LYS A 9 -0.85 -4.49 -12.99
C LYS A 9 -1.92 -3.49 -13.35
N ASN A 10 -1.88 -3.01 -14.58
CA ASN A 10 -2.84 -2.07 -15.15
C ASN A 10 -2.99 -0.76 -14.35
N PHE A 11 -1.94 -0.29 -13.68
CA PHE A 11 -1.98 0.87 -12.82
C PHE A 11 -1.16 2.04 -13.38
N LYS A 12 -1.81 3.14 -13.73
CA LYS A 12 -1.19 4.36 -14.26
C LYS A 12 -0.18 4.06 -15.38
N THR A 13 1.11 4.33 -15.15
CA THR A 13 2.19 4.06 -16.12
C THR A 13 2.54 2.57 -16.27
N TYR A 14 2.12 1.73 -15.33
CA TYR A 14 2.46 0.32 -15.32
C TYR A 14 1.36 -0.56 -15.92
N LEU A 15 1.62 -1.13 -17.09
CA LEU A 15 0.80 -2.25 -17.61
C LEU A 15 1.10 -3.51 -16.79
N ASN A 16 2.38 -3.78 -16.52
CA ASN A 16 2.82 -4.86 -15.65
C ASN A 16 4.17 -4.48 -15.02
N LEU A 17 4.21 -4.37 -13.70
CA LEU A 17 5.40 -4.21 -12.88
C LEU A 17 5.53 -5.45 -12.00
N ASP A 18 6.70 -6.06 -12.01
CA ASP A 18 7.11 -7.10 -11.03
C ASP A 18 8.55 -6.76 -10.61
N LEU A 19 8.70 -6.17 -9.45
CA LEU A 19 9.97 -5.65 -8.94
C LEU A 19 10.32 -6.35 -7.63
N ASP A 20 11.37 -7.15 -7.67
CA ASP A 20 12.02 -7.70 -6.48
C ASP A 20 12.98 -6.65 -5.92
N ILE A 21 12.80 -6.34 -4.63
CA ILE A 21 13.61 -5.38 -3.89
C ILE A 21 14.19 -6.01 -2.61
N THR A 22 14.40 -7.31 -2.65
CA THR A 22 15.07 -8.00 -1.54
C THR A 22 16.48 -7.46 -1.36
N VAL A 23 16.81 -7.02 -0.15
CA VAL A 23 18.14 -6.49 0.19
C VAL A 23 19.03 -7.60 0.71
N GLU A 24 20.32 -7.52 0.39
CA GLU A 24 21.37 -8.30 1.03
C GLU A 24 21.81 -7.61 2.34
N GLN A 25 22.28 -8.38 3.30
CA GLN A 25 22.61 -7.86 4.64
C GLN A 25 23.71 -6.79 4.61
N ASP A 26 24.66 -6.90 3.68
CA ASP A 26 25.76 -5.98 3.48
C ASP A 26 25.42 -4.84 2.50
N LYS A 27 24.27 -4.89 1.81
CA LYS A 27 23.80 -3.90 0.83
C LYS A 27 22.36 -3.48 1.10
N PRO A 28 22.11 -2.74 2.19
CA PRO A 28 20.74 -2.44 2.64
C PRO A 28 20.04 -1.34 1.82
N ILE A 29 20.70 -0.76 0.82
CA ILE A 29 20.17 0.36 0.02
C ILE A 29 19.85 -0.10 -1.39
N ILE A 30 18.64 0.15 -1.83
CA ILE A 30 18.21 -0.05 -3.22
C ILE A 30 18.01 1.32 -3.87
N LEU A 31 18.70 1.55 -4.97
CA LEU A 31 18.54 2.75 -5.78
C LEU A 31 17.65 2.46 -6.98
N ILE A 32 16.50 3.16 -7.05
CA ILE A 32 15.56 3.06 -8.16
C ILE A 32 15.70 4.30 -9.05
N GLY A 33 16.36 4.13 -10.18
CA GLY A 33 16.54 5.18 -11.19
C GLY A 33 15.44 5.15 -12.25
N GLY A 34 15.19 6.29 -12.88
CA GLY A 34 14.27 6.38 -14.02
C GLY A 34 14.16 7.80 -14.56
N ALA A 35 13.86 7.93 -15.85
CA ALA A 35 13.58 9.21 -16.49
C ALA A 35 12.35 9.90 -15.89
N ASN A 36 12.18 11.20 -16.19
CA ASN A 36 10.95 11.90 -15.83
C ASN A 36 9.76 11.26 -16.57
N GLY A 37 8.66 11.04 -15.86
CA GLY A 37 7.52 10.27 -16.38
C GLY A 37 7.71 8.74 -16.35
N GLY A 38 8.87 8.22 -15.96
CA GLY A 38 9.17 6.77 -15.91
C GLY A 38 8.47 5.99 -14.78
N GLY A 39 7.54 6.62 -14.05
CA GLY A 39 6.70 5.92 -13.07
C GLY A 39 7.23 5.93 -11.63
N LYS A 40 8.30 6.68 -11.29
CA LYS A 40 8.84 6.72 -9.92
C LYS A 40 7.76 7.05 -8.87
N THR A 41 6.98 8.10 -9.11
CA THR A 41 5.84 8.47 -8.23
C THR A 41 4.76 7.37 -8.24
N THR A 42 4.47 6.76 -9.39
CA THR A 42 3.52 5.64 -9.50
C THR A 42 3.97 4.43 -8.67
N LEU A 43 5.29 4.20 -8.54
CA LEU A 43 5.81 3.15 -7.67
C LEU A 43 5.45 3.41 -6.19
N PHE A 44 5.65 4.64 -5.70
CA PHE A 44 5.23 5.03 -4.35
C PHE A 44 3.72 4.91 -4.17
N GLU A 45 2.95 5.39 -5.13
CA GLU A 45 1.48 5.28 -5.12
C GLU A 45 1.02 3.83 -5.13
N SER A 46 1.75 2.91 -5.79
CA SER A 46 1.40 1.48 -5.77
C SER A 46 1.67 0.85 -4.41
N ILE A 47 2.74 1.22 -3.71
CA ILE A 47 3.02 0.77 -2.34
C ILE A 47 1.93 1.32 -1.39
N TYR A 48 1.69 2.63 -1.46
CA TYR A 48 0.68 3.29 -0.62
C TYR A 48 -0.72 2.72 -0.86
N GLY A 49 -1.09 2.57 -2.14
CA GLY A 49 -2.37 2.00 -2.55
C GLY A 49 -2.54 0.53 -2.15
N ALA A 50 -1.46 -0.27 -2.15
CA ALA A 50 -1.50 -1.64 -1.65
C ALA A 50 -1.74 -1.67 -0.14
N LEU A 51 -1.09 -0.80 0.64
CA LEU A 51 -1.22 -0.75 2.10
C LEU A 51 -2.57 -0.18 2.55
N TYR A 52 -2.96 0.99 2.03
CA TYR A 52 -4.06 1.78 2.59
C TYR A 52 -5.27 1.92 1.66
N GLY A 53 -5.17 1.40 0.44
CA GLY A 53 -6.20 1.49 -0.58
C GLY A 53 -6.08 2.75 -1.44
N LEU A 54 -6.69 2.66 -2.63
CA LEU A 54 -6.86 3.79 -3.55
C LEU A 54 -8.21 4.44 -3.30
N GLN A 55 -8.27 5.77 -3.32
CA GLN A 55 -9.52 6.53 -3.15
C GLN A 55 -10.25 6.59 -4.50
N ILE A 56 -10.99 5.53 -4.83
CA ILE A 56 -11.74 5.41 -6.08
C ILE A 56 -13.24 5.44 -5.76
N HIS A 57 -13.89 6.58 -6.02
CA HIS A 57 -15.30 6.77 -5.66
C HIS A 57 -16.26 6.61 -6.85
N ASN A 58 -15.75 6.62 -8.09
CA ASN A 58 -16.55 6.52 -9.30
C ASN A 58 -15.78 5.94 -10.48
N ALA A 59 -16.49 5.58 -11.56
CA ALA A 59 -15.91 4.99 -12.76
C ALA A 59 -14.89 5.91 -13.46
N ARG A 60 -15.05 7.23 -13.37
CA ARG A 60 -14.10 8.18 -13.97
C ARG A 60 -12.75 8.10 -13.27
N GLN A 61 -12.73 8.15 -11.93
CA GLN A 61 -11.49 8.03 -11.14
C GLN A 61 -10.82 6.66 -11.36
N PHE A 62 -11.62 5.58 -11.47
CA PHE A 62 -11.09 4.27 -11.82
C PHE A 62 -10.36 4.30 -13.17
N LYS A 63 -10.98 4.87 -14.21
CA LYS A 63 -10.40 4.97 -15.56
C LYS A 63 -9.17 5.86 -15.62
N GLU A 64 -9.11 6.93 -14.80
CA GLU A 64 -7.93 7.79 -14.69
C GLU A 64 -6.72 7.07 -14.08
N LEU A 65 -6.96 6.05 -13.24
CA LEU A 65 -5.92 5.21 -12.64
C LEU A 65 -5.58 3.97 -13.46
N LEU A 66 -6.49 3.54 -14.34
CA LEU A 66 -6.27 2.38 -15.20
C LEU A 66 -5.22 2.70 -16.28
N ASN A 67 -4.28 1.79 -16.50
CA ASN A 67 -3.32 1.94 -17.58
C ASN A 67 -4.01 1.97 -18.94
N ALA A 68 -3.61 2.91 -19.80
CA ALA A 68 -4.23 3.07 -21.13
C ALA A 68 -4.17 1.79 -21.98
N GLY A 69 -3.13 0.98 -21.82
CA GLY A 69 -3.00 -0.31 -22.51
C GLY A 69 -3.96 -1.41 -22.02
N ALA A 70 -4.65 -1.19 -20.89
CA ALA A 70 -5.63 -2.13 -20.34
C ALA A 70 -7.07 -1.77 -20.72
N ILE A 71 -7.33 -0.56 -21.23
CA ILE A 71 -8.67 -0.10 -21.58
C ILE A 71 -9.23 -0.95 -22.74
N GLY A 72 -10.44 -1.47 -22.59
CA GLY A 72 -11.11 -2.33 -23.57
C GLY A 72 -10.56 -3.75 -23.64
N LYS A 73 -9.69 -4.15 -22.71
CA LYS A 73 -9.22 -5.53 -22.60
C LYS A 73 -10.16 -6.35 -21.72
N GLU A 74 -10.08 -7.68 -21.85
CA GLU A 74 -10.86 -8.61 -21.03
C GLU A 74 -10.60 -8.43 -19.53
N ASP A 75 -9.37 -8.03 -19.17
CA ASP A 75 -8.94 -7.81 -17.78
C ASP A 75 -8.69 -6.33 -17.48
N GLU A 76 -9.77 -5.56 -17.36
CA GLU A 76 -9.73 -4.16 -16.91
C GLU A 76 -9.66 -4.06 -15.36
N ARG A 77 -8.77 -4.81 -14.73
CA ARG A 77 -8.56 -4.74 -13.27
C ARG A 77 -7.23 -4.06 -12.94
N ILE A 78 -7.26 -3.15 -11.99
CA ILE A 78 -6.04 -2.66 -11.34
C ILE A 78 -5.71 -3.65 -10.22
N MET A 79 -4.48 -4.15 -10.20
CA MET A 79 -3.97 -5.00 -9.12
C MET A 79 -2.69 -4.40 -8.55
N LEU A 80 -2.66 -4.25 -7.23
CA LEU A 80 -1.50 -3.85 -6.46
C LEU A 80 -1.16 -4.97 -5.48
N GLU A 81 0.08 -5.46 -5.51
CA GLU A 81 0.54 -6.52 -4.62
C GLU A 81 1.85 -6.12 -3.96
N LEU A 82 1.93 -6.29 -2.65
CA LEU A 82 3.08 -5.96 -1.83
C LEU A 82 3.49 -7.17 -1.00
N HIS A 83 4.76 -7.61 -1.15
CA HIS A 83 5.35 -8.60 -0.29
C HIS A 83 6.22 -7.89 0.75
N PHE A 84 6.06 -8.24 2.00
CA PHE A 84 6.86 -7.67 3.08
C PHE A 84 7.02 -8.64 4.25
N THR A 85 8.05 -8.39 5.04
CA THR A 85 8.24 -9.06 6.32
C THR A 85 7.97 -8.10 7.47
N GLY A 86 7.53 -8.64 8.59
CA GLY A 86 7.31 -7.90 9.83
C GLY A 86 7.49 -8.82 11.03
N LYS A 87 7.41 -8.28 12.23
CA LYS A 87 7.55 -9.05 13.47
C LYS A 87 6.26 -9.05 14.26
N VAL A 88 5.83 -10.22 14.70
CA VAL A 88 4.73 -10.39 15.65
C VAL A 88 5.28 -11.21 16.82
N LEU A 89 5.23 -10.67 18.04
CA LEU A 89 5.78 -11.31 19.24
C LEU A 89 7.25 -11.78 19.07
N ASN A 90 8.06 -10.96 18.40
CA ASN A 90 9.47 -11.22 18.04
C ASN A 90 9.69 -12.32 16.99
N GLU A 91 8.66 -12.95 16.46
CA GLU A 91 8.75 -13.89 15.35
C GLU A 91 8.58 -13.16 14.02
N GLU A 92 9.45 -13.47 13.05
CA GLU A 92 9.34 -12.92 11.70
C GLU A 92 8.19 -13.57 10.96
N GLN A 93 7.35 -12.73 10.36
CA GLN A 93 6.19 -13.14 9.58
C GLN A 93 6.34 -12.62 8.15
N GLN A 94 5.95 -13.44 7.18
CA GLN A 94 5.90 -13.07 5.77
C GLN A 94 4.46 -12.73 5.37
N TYR A 95 4.31 -11.62 4.66
CA TYR A 95 3.02 -11.12 4.22
C TYR A 95 3.00 -10.93 2.70
N VAL A 96 1.89 -11.32 2.08
CA VAL A 96 1.55 -10.94 0.70
C VAL A 96 0.18 -10.26 0.74
N LEU A 97 0.17 -8.97 0.51
CA LEU A 97 -1.04 -8.15 0.48
C LEU A 97 -1.37 -7.81 -0.97
N THR A 98 -2.54 -8.20 -1.43
CA THR A 98 -3.04 -7.92 -2.78
C THR A 98 -4.33 -7.13 -2.69
N ARG A 99 -4.41 -5.98 -3.38
CA ARG A 99 -5.63 -5.21 -3.60
C ARG A 99 -5.99 -5.21 -5.07
N THR A 100 -7.23 -5.47 -5.36
CA THR A 100 -7.76 -5.49 -6.73
C THR A 100 -8.95 -4.56 -6.82
N TYR A 101 -8.95 -3.71 -7.85
CA TYR A 101 -10.03 -2.78 -8.15
C TYR A 101 -10.59 -3.08 -9.54
N MET A 102 -11.90 -3.05 -9.66
CA MET A 102 -12.60 -3.24 -10.93
C MET A 102 -13.94 -2.50 -10.90
N LEU A 103 -14.53 -2.30 -12.06
CA LEU A 103 -15.93 -1.86 -12.14
C LEU A 103 -16.85 -3.09 -12.10
N ASN A 104 -17.89 -3.02 -11.29
CA ASN A 104 -18.96 -4.03 -11.33
C ASN A 104 -19.84 -3.82 -12.57
N PRO A 105 -20.79 -4.73 -12.89
CA PRO A 105 -21.66 -4.57 -14.03
C PRO A 105 -22.52 -3.29 -14.05
N SER A 106 -22.74 -2.67 -12.91
CA SER A 106 -23.42 -1.37 -12.77
C SER A 106 -22.49 -0.17 -12.94
N GLY A 107 -21.19 -0.38 -13.26
CA GLY A 107 -20.21 0.67 -13.45
C GLY A 107 -19.66 1.28 -12.16
N ASN A 108 -19.95 0.70 -11.00
CA ASN A 108 -19.41 1.18 -9.73
C ASN A 108 -18.07 0.52 -9.41
N PRO A 109 -17.07 1.27 -8.91
CA PRO A 109 -15.81 0.69 -8.49
C PRO A 109 -16.02 -0.22 -7.27
N VAL A 110 -15.34 -1.35 -7.29
CA VAL A 110 -15.33 -2.33 -6.20
C VAL A 110 -13.90 -2.72 -5.88
N GLU A 111 -13.63 -2.90 -4.60
CA GLU A 111 -12.34 -3.35 -4.08
C GLU A 111 -12.46 -4.77 -3.54
N SER A 112 -11.40 -5.55 -3.74
CA SER A 112 -11.18 -6.82 -3.06
C SER A 112 -9.76 -6.85 -2.51
N VAL A 113 -9.62 -7.28 -1.27
CA VAL A 113 -8.35 -7.35 -0.55
C VAL A 113 -8.08 -8.77 -0.09
N LYS A 114 -6.88 -9.24 -0.36
CA LYS A 114 -6.36 -10.53 0.10
C LYS A 114 -5.04 -10.32 0.82
N LEU A 115 -4.96 -10.79 2.05
CA LEU A 115 -3.73 -10.86 2.82
C LEU A 115 -3.41 -12.32 3.13
N ASN A 116 -2.23 -12.76 2.71
CA ASN A 116 -1.65 -14.03 3.13
C ASN A 116 -0.57 -13.75 4.17
N MET A 117 -0.66 -14.41 5.32
CA MET A 117 0.32 -14.38 6.41
C MET A 117 0.76 -15.81 6.68
N ASN A 118 1.95 -16.20 6.23
CA ASN A 118 2.51 -17.55 6.39
C ASN A 118 1.53 -18.68 6.01
N GLY A 119 0.70 -18.48 4.96
CA GLY A 119 -0.31 -19.44 4.52
C GLY A 119 -1.72 -19.21 5.09
N ALA A 120 -1.89 -18.47 6.18
CA ALA A 120 -3.20 -18.02 6.63
C ALA A 120 -3.72 -16.92 5.71
N ILE A 121 -4.96 -17.06 5.22
CA ILE A 121 -5.55 -16.14 4.23
C ILE A 121 -6.70 -15.37 4.87
N PHE A 122 -6.63 -14.05 4.78
CA PHE A 122 -7.69 -13.11 5.11
C PHE A 122 -8.18 -12.49 3.79
N LEU A 123 -9.49 -12.50 3.56
CA LEU A 123 -10.08 -12.02 2.31
C LEU A 123 -11.34 -11.22 2.60
N TYR A 124 -11.41 -9.99 2.09
CA TYR A 124 -12.64 -9.23 2.06
C TYR A 124 -12.85 -8.52 0.72
N GLY A 125 -14.11 -8.26 0.37
CA GLY A 125 -14.49 -7.64 -0.90
C GLY A 125 -15.86 -8.12 -1.35
N THR A 126 -16.16 -7.97 -2.63
CA THR A 126 -17.48 -8.32 -3.20
C THR A 126 -17.83 -9.80 -3.09
N ALA A 127 -16.84 -10.69 -3.15
CA ALA A 127 -17.03 -12.14 -3.05
C ALA A 127 -17.12 -12.65 -1.59
N THR A 128 -16.85 -11.79 -0.59
CA THR A 128 -16.90 -12.20 0.82
C THR A 128 -18.34 -12.05 1.35
N PRO A 129 -18.88 -13.05 2.06
CA PRO A 129 -20.19 -12.93 2.72
C PRO A 129 -20.24 -11.71 3.63
N VAL A 130 -21.35 -10.96 3.60
CA VAL A 130 -21.52 -9.69 4.34
C VAL A 130 -21.24 -9.87 5.84
N ALA A 131 -21.69 -10.99 6.42
CA ALA A 131 -21.49 -11.30 7.85
C ALA A 131 -20.00 -11.44 8.25
N GLN A 132 -19.12 -11.81 7.33
CA GLN A 132 -17.70 -12.03 7.60
C GLN A 132 -16.83 -10.84 7.17
N ARG A 133 -17.35 -9.95 6.31
CA ARG A 133 -16.56 -8.87 5.68
C ARG A 133 -15.94 -7.94 6.70
N ALA A 134 -16.73 -7.46 7.66
CA ALA A 134 -16.26 -6.51 8.67
C ALA A 134 -15.16 -7.11 9.57
N GLU A 135 -15.27 -8.40 9.92
CA GLU A 135 -14.26 -9.09 10.72
C GLU A 135 -12.95 -9.27 9.93
N GLN A 136 -13.05 -9.74 8.69
CA GLN A 136 -11.87 -9.94 7.81
C GLN A 136 -11.17 -8.61 7.54
N GLU A 137 -11.91 -7.56 7.25
CA GLU A 137 -11.39 -6.20 7.07
C GLU A 137 -10.68 -5.70 8.33
N ALA A 138 -11.28 -5.87 9.51
CA ALA A 138 -10.67 -5.47 10.78
C ALA A 138 -9.36 -6.21 11.05
N GLN A 139 -9.27 -7.51 10.74
CA GLN A 139 -8.04 -8.29 10.87
C GLN A 139 -6.94 -7.80 9.93
N VAL A 140 -7.25 -7.59 8.65
CA VAL A 140 -6.30 -7.05 7.67
C VAL A 140 -5.79 -5.68 8.12
N ASN A 141 -6.68 -4.77 8.51
CA ASN A 141 -6.33 -3.42 8.95
C ASN A 141 -5.48 -3.44 10.23
N LYS A 142 -5.76 -4.35 11.17
CA LYS A 142 -4.95 -4.55 12.38
C LYS A 142 -3.53 -4.98 12.03
N ILE A 143 -3.36 -5.90 11.09
CA ILE A 143 -2.05 -6.38 10.64
C ILE A 143 -1.28 -5.25 9.94
N ILE A 144 -1.91 -4.51 9.03
CA ILE A 144 -1.29 -3.38 8.35
C ILE A 144 -0.86 -2.33 9.37
N LYS A 145 -1.75 -1.93 10.28
CA LYS A 145 -1.46 -0.94 11.33
C LYS A 145 -0.33 -1.37 12.26
N ALA A 146 -0.22 -2.66 12.58
CA ALA A 146 0.87 -3.19 13.40
C ALA A 146 2.23 -3.14 12.69
N ASN A 147 2.27 -3.20 11.35
CA ASN A 147 3.50 -3.19 10.57
C ASN A 147 3.90 -1.77 10.11
N LEU A 148 2.96 -0.99 9.63
CA LEU A 148 3.15 0.42 9.24
C LEU A 148 1.82 1.17 9.41
N PRO A 149 1.62 1.89 10.53
CA PRO A 149 0.48 2.77 10.69
C PRO A 149 0.43 3.85 9.61
N GLN A 150 -0.76 4.14 9.09
CA GLN A 150 -0.92 5.14 8.01
C GLN A 150 -0.41 6.52 8.42
N GLU A 151 -0.56 6.88 9.69
CA GLU A 151 -0.10 8.14 10.27
C GLU A 151 1.43 8.29 10.20
N LEU A 152 2.15 7.16 10.21
CA LEU A 152 3.61 7.13 10.12
C LEU A 152 4.11 6.96 8.68
N SER A 153 3.24 6.56 7.73
CA SER A 153 3.66 6.24 6.36
C SER A 153 4.42 7.38 5.68
N ARG A 154 4.02 8.62 5.90
CA ARG A 154 4.66 9.83 5.34
C ARG A 154 6.13 10.03 5.74
N TYR A 155 6.61 9.36 6.81
CA TYR A 155 8.01 9.41 7.23
C TYR A 155 8.87 8.34 6.58
N PHE A 156 8.23 7.32 6.03
CA PHE A 156 8.89 6.18 5.40
C PHE A 156 8.62 6.10 3.90
N LEU A 157 7.49 6.67 3.46
CA LEU A 157 7.04 6.68 2.07
C LEU A 157 6.82 8.15 1.65
N PHE A 158 7.86 8.80 1.16
CA PHE A 158 7.81 10.20 0.71
C PHE A 158 8.53 10.36 -0.62
N ASP A 159 8.05 11.26 -1.45
CA ASP A 159 8.73 11.66 -2.69
C ASP A 159 9.71 12.82 -2.47
N ALA A 160 10.46 13.22 -3.51
CA ALA A 160 11.46 14.26 -3.42
C ALA A 160 10.87 15.65 -3.06
N MET A 161 9.60 15.92 -3.40
CA MET A 161 8.94 17.19 -3.04
C MET A 161 8.57 17.21 -1.56
N GLU A 162 8.06 16.10 -1.04
CA GLU A 162 7.75 15.95 0.38
C GLU A 162 9.03 15.94 1.23
N ALA A 163 10.12 15.32 0.75
CA ALA A 163 11.41 15.35 1.41
C ALA A 163 11.91 16.80 1.66
N GLY A 164 11.74 17.70 0.68
CA GLY A 164 12.09 19.12 0.83
C GLY A 164 11.28 19.85 1.90
N ASN A 165 10.05 19.42 2.17
CA ASN A 165 9.20 19.97 3.22
C ASN A 165 9.51 19.37 4.60
N LEU A 166 9.88 18.09 4.65
CA LEU A 166 10.28 17.40 5.87
C LEU A 166 11.64 17.87 6.42
N LEU A 167 12.53 18.36 5.53
CA LEU A 167 13.85 18.87 5.90
C LEU A 167 13.83 20.27 6.52
N LYS A 168 12.69 20.95 6.61
CA LYS A 168 12.55 22.15 7.43
C LYS A 168 12.49 21.73 8.89
N GLU A 169 13.64 21.82 9.54
CA GLU A 169 14.00 21.25 10.86
C GLU A 169 12.94 21.45 11.97
N ASP A 170 12.28 22.60 12.01
CA ASP A 170 11.26 22.92 13.01
C ASP A 170 9.95 22.12 12.84
N GLN A 171 9.60 21.76 11.62
CA GLN A 171 8.40 20.96 11.35
C GLN A 171 8.65 19.47 11.60
N LEU A 172 9.83 18.96 11.26
CA LEU A 172 10.18 17.55 11.45
C LEU A 172 10.13 17.15 12.93
N ASN A 173 10.79 17.92 13.78
CA ASN A 173 10.84 17.65 15.22
C ASN A 173 9.46 17.69 15.88
N ARG A 174 8.61 18.66 15.50
CA ARG A 174 7.25 18.77 16.00
C ARG A 174 6.38 17.60 15.58
N VAL A 175 6.44 17.23 14.30
CA VAL A 175 5.60 16.19 13.72
C VAL A 175 6.04 14.79 14.19
N ILE A 176 7.35 14.54 14.35
CA ILE A 176 7.86 13.29 14.94
C ILE A 176 7.38 13.18 16.39
N ARG A 177 7.48 14.25 17.18
CA ARG A 177 7.05 14.28 18.57
C ARG A 177 5.56 13.99 18.71
N GLU A 178 4.72 14.74 17.99
CA GLU A 178 3.26 14.56 17.99
C GLU A 178 2.84 13.13 17.59
N ASN A 179 3.54 12.51 16.67
CA ASN A 179 3.21 11.16 16.23
C ASN A 179 3.76 10.08 17.17
N ILE A 180 4.93 10.25 17.76
CA ILE A 180 5.42 9.35 18.81
C ILE A 180 4.46 9.40 20.01
N GLU A 181 4.04 10.57 20.44
CA GLU A 181 3.06 10.75 21.54
C GLU A 181 1.73 10.06 21.22
N ASN A 182 1.23 10.18 19.99
CA ASN A 182 -0.01 9.53 19.53
C ASN A 182 0.11 8.01 19.45
N VAL A 183 1.23 7.49 18.92
CA VAL A 183 1.48 6.04 18.76
C VAL A 183 1.73 5.37 20.11
N MET A 184 2.43 6.04 21.00
CA MET A 184 2.72 5.52 22.34
C MET A 184 1.57 5.74 23.34
N GLY A 185 0.48 6.40 22.91
CA GLY A 185 -0.73 6.60 23.73
C GLY A 185 -0.55 7.53 24.93
N PHE A 186 0.49 8.37 24.94
CA PHE A 186 0.73 9.31 26.05
C PHE A 186 -0.39 10.35 26.22
N ASN A 187 -1.15 10.65 25.15
CA ASN A 187 -2.29 11.59 25.22
C ASN A 187 -3.51 11.04 26.01
N LYS A 188 -3.46 9.81 26.53
CA LYS A 188 -4.54 9.25 27.37
C LYS A 188 -4.34 9.46 28.87
N TYR A 189 -3.24 10.07 29.28
CA TYR A 189 -2.86 10.20 30.69
C TYR A 189 -2.63 11.66 31.15
N MET A 190 -3.06 12.66 30.35
CA MET A 190 -3.15 14.05 30.76
C MET A 190 -4.58 14.51 30.90
#